data_32600d72fd7d71a7e4b369462087c4fb
#
_entry.id   32600d72fd7d71a7e4b369462087c4fb
#
_cell.length_a   1.000
_cell.length_b   1.000
_cell.length_c   1.000
_cell.angle_alpha   90.00
_cell.angle_beta   90.00
_cell.angle_gamma   90.00
#
_symmetry.space_group_name_H-M   'P 1'
#
loop_
_entity.id
_entity.type
_entity.pdbx_description
1 polymer ?
#
loop_
_entity_poly.entity_id
_entity_poly.type
_entity_poly.pdbx_seq_one_letter_code
_entity_poly.pdbx_strand_id
1 'polypeptide(L)'
;MIESNHVVLWNRCLDVIKDNVPETTYNTWFAPIVPLKYEDKTLILQIPSQFFYEILEERFVDLIRKTLYKVIGEGTKLMYNVMVDKTSIPNQTVNLEASNRSTAVTPKSIIGGNKAPSFLQAPAVQDLDPHLNPNYNFENFIEGYSNKLSRSVAEAVAQKPGGTAFNPLFLYGASGVGKTHLANAIGTKIKEIYPEKRVLYVSAHLFQVQYTDSVRNNTTNDFINFYQTIDVLIIDDIQEFAGVTKTQNNFFHIFNHLHQNGKQLILTSDRAPVLLQGIEERLLTRFKWGMVAELEKPTVELRKNILRNKIHRDGLQFPPEVIDYIAENVNESVRDLEGLVIAIMARSTIFNKEIDLDLAQHIVHGVVHNETKAVTIDDILKVVCKHFDLEPSAIHTKSRKREVVQARQIAMYLAKNHTDFSTSKIGKFIGNKDHATVLHACKTVKGQLEVDKSFSAEVQEIESLLKKRN
;
A
#
# COMPACT_ATOMS: atom_id res chain seq x y z
N MET A 1 -33.78 14.07 -32.41
CA MET A 1 -32.65 14.56 -31.62
C MET A 1 -31.39 14.41 -32.48
N ILE A 2 -30.71 15.52 -32.80
CA ILE A 2 -29.46 15.49 -33.58
C ILE A 2 -28.40 14.92 -32.64
N GLU A 3 -27.96 13.68 -32.88
CA GLU A 3 -26.83 13.11 -32.14
C GLU A 3 -25.61 14.03 -32.31
N SER A 4 -24.98 14.36 -31.20
CA SER A 4 -23.81 15.25 -31.22
C SER A 4 -22.67 14.54 -32.01
N ASN A 5 -21.97 15.30 -32.87
CA ASN A 5 -20.99 14.80 -33.82
C ASN A 5 -19.92 13.87 -33.18
N HIS A 6 -19.51 14.13 -31.92
CA HIS A 6 -18.55 13.30 -31.18
C HIS A 6 -19.05 11.91 -30.83
N VAL A 7 -20.38 11.76 -30.53
CA VAL A 7 -20.99 10.46 -30.21
C VAL A 7 -21.01 9.59 -31.47
N VAL A 8 -21.41 10.14 -32.61
CA VAL A 8 -21.44 9.43 -33.88
C VAL A 8 -20.03 8.97 -34.30
N LEU A 9 -19.05 9.84 -34.14
CA LEU A 9 -17.63 9.53 -34.44
C LEU A 9 -17.11 8.41 -33.56
N TRP A 10 -17.37 8.47 -32.24
CA TRP A 10 -16.92 7.45 -31.32
C TRP A 10 -17.62 6.12 -31.54
N ASN A 11 -18.94 6.10 -31.79
CA ASN A 11 -19.65 4.86 -32.11
C ASN A 11 -19.07 4.15 -33.35
N ARG A 12 -18.71 4.90 -34.40
CA ARG A 12 -18.01 4.32 -35.56
C ARG A 12 -16.62 3.77 -35.20
N CYS A 13 -15.93 4.40 -34.25
CA CYS A 13 -14.66 3.84 -33.74
C CYS A 13 -14.92 2.57 -32.96
N LEU A 14 -15.96 2.50 -32.14
CA LEU A 14 -16.34 1.32 -31.39
C LEU A 14 -16.72 0.16 -32.30
N ASP A 15 -17.42 0.40 -33.39
CA ASP A 15 -17.73 -0.65 -34.40
C ASP A 15 -16.44 -1.28 -34.94
N VAL A 16 -15.48 -0.45 -35.33
CA VAL A 16 -14.18 -0.95 -35.82
C VAL A 16 -13.39 -1.69 -34.73
N ILE A 17 -13.41 -1.18 -33.49
CA ILE A 17 -12.72 -1.83 -32.36
C ILE A 17 -13.36 -3.17 -32.07
N LYS A 18 -14.69 -3.27 -32.06
CA LYS A 18 -15.43 -4.51 -31.79
C LYS A 18 -15.06 -5.62 -32.76
N ASP A 19 -14.78 -5.30 -34.02
CA ASP A 19 -14.33 -6.27 -35.03
C ASP A 19 -12.88 -6.74 -34.82
N ASN A 20 -12.08 -6.03 -34.03
CA ASN A 20 -10.65 -6.26 -33.86
C ASN A 20 -10.25 -6.77 -32.47
N VAL A 21 -11.20 -6.86 -31.51
CA VAL A 21 -10.95 -7.38 -30.18
C VAL A 21 -12.02 -8.40 -29.79
N PRO A 22 -11.72 -9.33 -28.90
CA PRO A 22 -12.72 -10.26 -28.35
C PRO A 22 -13.86 -9.52 -27.65
N GLU A 23 -15.06 -10.09 -27.65
CA GLU A 23 -16.26 -9.47 -27.08
C GLU A 23 -16.10 -9.15 -25.59
N THR A 24 -15.47 -10.03 -24.84
CA THR A 24 -15.14 -9.80 -23.42
C THR A 24 -14.24 -8.59 -23.20
N THR A 25 -13.21 -8.44 -24.03
CA THR A 25 -12.29 -7.27 -24.01
C THR A 25 -13.04 -6.00 -24.41
N TYR A 26 -13.91 -6.05 -25.41
CA TYR A 26 -14.73 -4.93 -25.82
C TYR A 26 -15.64 -4.45 -24.69
N ASN A 27 -16.39 -5.36 -24.10
CA ASN A 27 -17.35 -5.06 -23.05
C ASN A 27 -16.66 -4.50 -21.78
N THR A 28 -15.47 -4.99 -21.46
CA THR A 28 -14.72 -4.56 -20.28
C THR A 28 -14.04 -3.19 -20.48
N TRP A 29 -13.39 -2.96 -21.63
CA TRP A 29 -12.47 -1.82 -21.79
C TRP A 29 -12.98 -0.71 -22.71
N PHE A 30 -13.90 -0.98 -23.61
CA PHE A 30 -14.35 0.00 -24.60
C PHE A 30 -15.79 0.42 -24.41
N ALA A 31 -16.68 -0.50 -24.03
CA ALA A 31 -18.09 -0.18 -23.79
C ALA A 31 -18.34 0.87 -22.70
N PRO A 32 -17.55 0.92 -21.59
CA PRO A 32 -17.73 1.94 -20.56
C PRO A 32 -17.24 3.34 -20.93
N ILE A 33 -16.54 3.52 -22.05
CA ILE A 33 -15.98 4.81 -22.47
C ILE A 33 -17.07 5.70 -23.06
N VAL A 34 -17.17 6.94 -22.54
CA VAL A 34 -18.17 7.93 -22.99
C VAL A 34 -17.48 9.08 -23.72
N PRO A 35 -17.86 9.40 -24.96
CA PRO A 35 -17.32 10.57 -25.66
C PRO A 35 -17.93 11.86 -25.09
N LEU A 36 -17.08 12.81 -24.70
CA LEU A 36 -17.50 14.09 -24.12
C LEU A 36 -17.58 15.19 -25.17
N LYS A 37 -16.53 15.31 -26.00
CA LYS A 37 -16.38 16.46 -26.91
C LYS A 37 -15.45 16.12 -28.07
N TYR A 38 -15.65 16.78 -29.23
CA TYR A 38 -14.72 16.76 -30.35
C TYR A 38 -14.55 18.19 -30.89
N GLU A 39 -13.37 18.79 -30.68
CA GLU A 39 -13.01 20.12 -31.13
C GLU A 39 -11.52 20.15 -31.54
N ASP A 40 -11.19 21.00 -32.52
CA ASP A 40 -9.81 21.21 -32.99
C ASP A 40 -9.05 19.89 -33.27
N LYS A 41 -9.73 18.93 -33.90
CA LYS A 41 -9.22 17.58 -34.15
C LYS A 41 -8.85 16.81 -32.88
N THR A 42 -9.35 17.21 -31.72
CA THR A 42 -9.14 16.51 -30.43
C THR A 42 -10.43 15.86 -29.97
N LEU A 43 -10.41 14.54 -29.83
CA LEU A 43 -11.51 13.78 -29.23
C LEU A 43 -11.23 13.60 -27.74
N ILE A 44 -12.21 14.01 -26.91
CA ILE A 44 -12.13 13.88 -25.47
C ILE A 44 -13.04 12.73 -25.04
N LEU A 45 -12.47 11.69 -24.46
CA LEU A 45 -13.17 10.52 -23.96
C LEU A 45 -13.18 10.51 -22.45
N GLN A 46 -14.32 10.24 -21.85
CA GLN A 46 -14.46 10.00 -20.42
C GLN A 46 -14.25 8.51 -20.15
N ILE A 47 -13.36 8.22 -19.21
CA ILE A 47 -13.05 6.86 -18.78
C ILE A 47 -13.33 6.69 -17.28
N PRO A 48 -13.66 5.46 -16.82
CA PRO A 48 -14.12 5.24 -15.45
C PRO A 48 -13.07 5.53 -14.36
N SER A 49 -11.80 5.22 -14.61
CA SER A 49 -10.76 5.35 -13.58
C SER A 49 -9.36 5.52 -14.18
N GLN A 50 -8.39 5.91 -13.32
CA GLN A 50 -6.98 5.97 -13.68
C GLN A 50 -6.44 4.60 -14.12
N PHE A 51 -6.93 3.51 -13.53
CA PHE A 51 -6.58 2.15 -13.93
C PHE A 51 -7.00 1.84 -15.39
N PHE A 52 -8.17 2.32 -15.83
CA PHE A 52 -8.59 2.24 -17.23
C PHE A 52 -7.62 2.96 -18.15
N TYR A 53 -7.19 4.17 -17.78
CA TYR A 53 -6.20 4.94 -18.54
C TYR A 53 -4.91 4.14 -18.75
N GLU A 54 -4.35 3.58 -17.69
CA GLU A 54 -3.10 2.82 -17.75
C GLU A 54 -3.21 1.61 -18.68
N ILE A 55 -4.29 0.83 -18.59
CA ILE A 55 -4.52 -0.33 -19.47
C ILE A 55 -4.74 0.09 -20.92
N LEU A 56 -5.50 1.16 -21.18
CA LEU A 56 -5.74 1.64 -22.54
C LEU A 56 -4.45 2.12 -23.21
N GLU A 57 -3.60 2.87 -22.48
CA GLU A 57 -2.32 3.36 -22.97
C GLU A 57 -1.27 2.26 -23.13
N GLU A 58 -1.23 1.29 -22.22
CA GLU A 58 -0.24 0.22 -22.29
C GLU A 58 -0.55 -0.82 -23.37
N ARG A 59 -1.83 -1.16 -23.56
CA ARG A 59 -2.24 -2.30 -24.39
C ARG A 59 -2.97 -1.94 -25.67
N PHE A 60 -3.77 -0.88 -25.64
CA PHE A 60 -4.72 -0.58 -26.73
C PHE A 60 -4.38 0.72 -27.48
N VAL A 61 -3.32 1.42 -27.09
CA VAL A 61 -2.95 2.71 -27.70
C VAL A 61 -2.79 2.62 -29.23
N ASP A 62 -2.16 1.57 -29.75
CA ASP A 62 -1.97 1.40 -31.19
C ASP A 62 -3.27 1.06 -31.92
N LEU A 63 -4.14 0.26 -31.32
CA LEU A 63 -5.46 -0.05 -31.86
C LEU A 63 -6.33 1.22 -31.93
N ILE A 64 -6.40 1.96 -30.83
CA ILE A 64 -7.17 3.21 -30.75
C ILE A 64 -6.62 4.24 -31.74
N ARG A 65 -5.32 4.42 -31.82
CA ARG A 65 -4.69 5.36 -32.76
C ARG A 65 -5.01 5.01 -34.20
N LYS A 66 -4.85 3.74 -34.60
CA LYS A 66 -5.16 3.27 -35.97
C LYS A 66 -6.62 3.45 -36.29
N THR A 67 -7.51 3.18 -35.34
CA THR A 67 -8.96 3.34 -35.50
C THR A 67 -9.36 4.80 -35.66
N LEU A 68 -8.81 5.71 -34.83
CA LEU A 68 -9.06 7.14 -34.92
C LEU A 68 -8.60 7.71 -36.28
N TYR A 69 -7.42 7.33 -36.75
CA TYR A 69 -6.93 7.77 -38.05
C TYR A 69 -7.80 7.25 -39.21
N LYS A 70 -8.28 6.02 -39.10
CA LYS A 70 -9.15 5.41 -40.14
C LYS A 70 -10.54 6.06 -40.17
N VAL A 71 -11.12 6.39 -39.03
CA VAL A 71 -12.52 6.86 -38.91
C VAL A 71 -12.63 8.37 -38.98
N ILE A 72 -11.70 9.11 -38.34
CA ILE A 72 -11.76 10.57 -38.20
C ILE A 72 -10.76 11.25 -39.12
N GLY A 73 -9.57 10.66 -39.31
CA GLY A 73 -8.53 11.18 -40.18
C GLY A 73 -7.21 11.45 -39.47
N GLU A 74 -6.16 11.65 -40.28
CA GLU A 74 -4.81 11.92 -39.77
C GLU A 74 -4.73 13.23 -38.99
N GLY A 75 -3.92 13.23 -37.92
CA GLY A 75 -3.73 14.37 -37.03
C GLY A 75 -4.78 14.49 -35.94
N THR A 76 -5.68 13.50 -35.79
CA THR A 76 -6.62 13.45 -34.65
C THR A 76 -5.87 13.18 -33.37
N LYS A 77 -6.06 14.03 -32.36
CA LYS A 77 -5.55 13.89 -30.99
C LYS A 77 -6.62 13.23 -30.10
N LEU A 78 -6.15 12.45 -29.14
CA LEU A 78 -7.00 11.83 -28.13
C LEU A 78 -6.66 12.39 -26.76
N MET A 79 -7.68 12.72 -25.99
CA MET A 79 -7.54 13.12 -24.59
C MET A 79 -8.50 12.30 -23.73
N TYR A 80 -8.01 11.85 -22.57
CA TYR A 80 -8.83 11.16 -21.61
C TYR A 80 -9.21 12.09 -20.45
N ASN A 81 -10.47 12.02 -20.07
CA ASN A 81 -10.99 12.62 -18.86
C ASN A 81 -11.39 11.48 -17.92
N VAL A 82 -10.64 11.31 -16.83
CA VAL A 82 -10.97 10.31 -15.83
C VAL A 82 -12.17 10.78 -15.03
N MET A 83 -13.18 9.92 -14.85
CA MET A 83 -14.29 10.20 -13.93
C MET A 83 -13.72 10.29 -12.51
N VAL A 84 -13.46 11.52 -12.07
CA VAL A 84 -13.36 11.83 -10.66
C VAL A 84 -14.77 12.26 -10.25
N ASP A 85 -15.35 11.61 -9.25
CA ASP A 85 -16.65 12.03 -8.72
C ASP A 85 -16.64 13.54 -8.50
N LYS A 86 -17.73 14.19 -8.94
CA LYS A 86 -17.85 15.66 -9.02
C LYS A 86 -17.82 16.30 -7.63
N THR A 87 -16.67 16.32 -7.00
CA THR A 87 -16.34 17.30 -5.96
C THR A 87 -14.85 17.55 -6.00
N SER A 88 -14.50 18.73 -6.57
CA SER A 88 -13.18 19.36 -6.50
C SER A 88 -12.08 18.78 -7.38
N ILE A 89 -11.74 19.48 -8.44
CA ILE A 89 -10.45 20.02 -8.87
C ILE A 89 -10.44 20.24 -10.40
N PRO A 90 -9.86 21.34 -10.91
CA PRO A 90 -9.90 21.69 -12.33
C PRO A 90 -9.00 20.77 -13.15
N ASN A 91 -9.52 20.41 -14.31
CA ASN A 91 -8.92 19.72 -15.45
C ASN A 91 -7.38 19.63 -15.45
N GLN A 92 -6.85 18.50 -15.11
CA GLN A 92 -5.50 18.13 -15.56
C GLN A 92 -5.60 17.61 -17.00
N THR A 93 -5.32 18.46 -17.95
CA THR A 93 -5.12 18.11 -19.35
C THR A 93 -3.75 17.45 -19.50
N VAL A 94 -3.73 16.15 -19.68
CA VAL A 94 -2.49 15.44 -20.05
C VAL A 94 -2.31 15.55 -21.55
N ASN A 95 -1.37 16.38 -21.99
CA ASN A 95 -0.96 16.50 -23.39
C ASN A 95 -0.04 15.31 -23.74
N LEU A 96 -0.47 14.48 -24.67
CA LEU A 96 0.37 13.47 -25.32
C LEU A 96 1.25 14.12 -26.40
N GLU A 97 2.31 14.80 -25.98
CA GLU A 97 3.44 15.07 -26.86
C GLU A 97 4.61 14.14 -26.45
N ALA A 98 5.09 13.44 -27.47
CA ALA A 98 6.15 12.44 -27.37
C ALA A 98 7.34 12.93 -26.54
N SER A 99 7.75 12.12 -25.59
CA SER A 99 9.04 12.22 -24.92
C SER A 99 10.18 12.13 -25.92
N ASN A 100 10.85 13.26 -26.19
CA ASN A 100 12.27 13.27 -26.52
C ASN A 100 12.85 14.67 -26.31
N ARG A 101 13.89 14.70 -25.49
CA ARG A 101 15.04 15.61 -25.42
C ARG A 101 15.19 16.39 -24.11
N SER A 102 16.16 15.89 -23.37
CA SER A 102 17.04 16.64 -22.48
C SER A 102 17.54 17.94 -23.13
N THR A 103 17.36 19.10 -22.46
CA THR A 103 18.28 20.23 -22.64
C THR A 103 18.37 21.02 -21.33
N ALA A 104 19.62 21.22 -20.95
CA ALA A 104 20.10 22.04 -19.85
C ALA A 104 19.62 23.49 -19.96
N VAL A 105 19.19 24.07 -18.84
CA VAL A 105 18.94 25.53 -18.74
C VAL A 105 20.09 26.16 -17.97
N THR A 106 20.86 26.97 -18.65
CA THR A 106 21.84 27.91 -18.09
C THR A 106 21.15 29.17 -17.51
N PRO A 107 21.63 29.74 -16.42
CA PRO A 107 21.04 30.94 -15.86
C PRO A 107 21.53 32.19 -16.57
N LYS A 108 20.60 33.06 -16.98
CA LYS A 108 20.91 34.43 -17.40
C LYS A 108 20.76 35.38 -16.24
N SER A 109 21.85 36.02 -15.91
CA SER A 109 21.95 37.21 -15.06
C SER A 109 21.27 38.42 -15.70
N ILE A 110 20.48 39.19 -14.94
CA ILE A 110 20.13 40.55 -15.27
C ILE A 110 20.36 41.44 -14.05
N ILE A 111 21.20 42.43 -14.29
CA ILE A 111 21.59 43.50 -13.39
C ILE A 111 20.57 44.64 -13.46
N GLY A 112 20.26 45.23 -12.28
CA GLY A 112 20.02 46.64 -12.16
C GLY A 112 18.60 47.13 -11.88
N GLY A 113 18.40 47.75 -10.73
CA GLY A 113 17.23 48.59 -10.45
C GLY A 113 16.95 48.79 -8.97
N ASN A 114 17.61 49.79 -8.34
CA ASN A 114 17.27 50.28 -6.99
C ASN A 114 15.81 50.69 -6.87
N LYS A 115 15.07 50.08 -5.97
CA LYS A 115 13.88 50.68 -5.33
C LYS A 115 13.90 50.39 -3.84
N ALA A 116 13.61 51.43 -3.05
CA ALA A 116 13.61 51.50 -1.61
C ALA A 116 12.83 50.37 -0.90
N PRO A 117 13.17 49.98 0.35
CA PRO A 117 12.52 48.89 1.06
C PRO A 117 11.12 49.31 1.49
N SER A 118 10.11 48.67 0.91
CA SER A 118 8.74 48.75 1.39
C SER A 118 8.55 47.74 2.52
N PHE A 119 8.52 48.18 3.74
CA PHE A 119 8.34 47.40 4.98
C PHE A 119 6.91 46.92 5.24
N LEU A 120 6.01 46.88 4.24
CA LEU A 120 4.60 46.55 4.41
C LEU A 120 4.05 45.65 3.29
N GLN A 121 4.82 44.68 2.79
CA GLN A 121 4.23 43.55 2.09
C GLN A 121 4.43 42.31 2.95
N ALA A 122 3.35 41.84 3.55
CA ALA A 122 3.34 40.50 4.11
C ALA A 122 3.81 39.52 3.01
N PRO A 123 4.75 38.59 3.30
CA PRO A 123 5.18 37.63 2.32
C PRO A 123 3.95 36.91 1.80
N ALA A 124 3.76 36.90 0.47
CA ALA A 124 2.74 36.08 -0.17
C ALA A 124 2.91 34.67 0.38
N VAL A 125 1.88 34.15 1.03
CA VAL A 125 1.85 32.80 1.58
C VAL A 125 2.05 31.89 0.37
N GLN A 126 3.26 31.37 0.18
CA GLN A 126 3.49 30.35 -0.82
C GLN A 126 2.58 29.18 -0.47
N ASP A 127 1.72 28.80 -1.39
CA ASP A 127 0.78 27.70 -1.22
C ASP A 127 1.59 26.44 -0.97
N LEU A 128 1.51 25.91 0.24
CA LEU A 128 2.23 24.71 0.64
C LEU A 128 1.55 23.52 0.00
N ASP A 129 2.29 22.72 -0.79
CA ASP A 129 1.79 21.42 -1.22
C ASP A 129 1.56 20.53 0.02
N PRO A 130 0.31 20.13 0.29
CA PRO A 130 -0.02 19.33 1.47
C PRO A 130 0.45 17.88 1.36
N HIS A 131 0.94 17.43 0.21
CA HIS A 131 1.34 16.03 -0.09
C HIS A 131 0.24 15.00 0.19
N LEU A 132 -1.03 15.39 0.09
CA LEU A 132 -2.18 14.52 0.31
C LEU A 132 -2.54 13.75 -0.97
N ASN A 133 -2.97 12.51 -0.81
CA ASN A 133 -3.53 11.72 -1.90
C ASN A 133 -5.04 12.02 -2.04
N PRO A 134 -5.50 12.65 -3.14
CA PRO A 134 -6.90 13.02 -3.31
C PRO A 134 -7.86 11.82 -3.39
N ASN A 135 -7.34 10.63 -3.72
CA ASN A 135 -8.13 9.39 -3.72
C ASN A 135 -8.44 8.86 -2.31
N TYR A 136 -7.75 9.37 -1.29
CA TYR A 136 -7.97 8.99 0.10
C TYR A 136 -8.83 10.06 0.79
N ASN A 137 -10.15 9.93 0.64
CA ASN A 137 -11.17 10.82 1.22
C ASN A 137 -12.17 10.01 2.06
N PHE A 138 -13.07 10.70 2.78
CA PHE A 138 -14.10 10.05 3.61
C PHE A 138 -15.16 9.30 2.79
N GLU A 139 -15.41 9.69 1.54
CA GLU A 139 -16.39 9.03 0.66
C GLU A 139 -15.92 7.65 0.26
N ASN A 140 -14.61 7.51 0.02
CA ASN A 140 -13.96 6.25 -0.34
C ASN A 140 -13.59 5.40 0.88
N PHE A 141 -13.63 5.96 2.09
CA PHE A 141 -13.39 5.24 3.33
C PHE A 141 -14.68 4.58 3.81
N ILE A 142 -14.89 3.32 3.45
CA ILE A 142 -16.12 2.60 3.75
C ILE A 142 -16.23 2.35 5.26
N GLU A 143 -17.37 2.80 5.83
CA GLU A 143 -17.67 2.60 7.25
C GLU A 143 -18.17 1.19 7.51
N GLY A 144 -17.72 0.61 8.62
CA GLY A 144 -18.19 -0.63 9.19
C GLY A 144 -18.00 -0.65 10.69
N TYR A 145 -18.44 -1.72 11.34
CA TYR A 145 -18.37 -1.81 12.80
C TYR A 145 -16.95 -1.63 13.34
N SER A 146 -15.96 -2.25 12.71
CA SER A 146 -14.56 -2.27 13.14
C SER A 146 -13.82 -0.92 13.00
N ASN A 147 -14.31 0.03 12.21
CA ASN A 147 -13.66 1.32 11.99
C ASN A 147 -14.55 2.53 12.30
N LYS A 148 -15.77 2.30 12.78
CA LYS A 148 -16.76 3.37 13.01
C LYS A 148 -16.27 4.42 14.00
N LEU A 149 -15.68 4.00 15.13
CA LEU A 149 -15.16 4.92 16.14
C LEU A 149 -14.05 5.81 15.54
N SER A 150 -13.06 5.20 14.92
CA SER A 150 -11.92 5.90 14.32
C SER A 150 -12.35 6.86 13.23
N ARG A 151 -13.34 6.48 12.40
CA ARG A 151 -13.95 7.35 11.39
C ARG A 151 -14.67 8.54 12.02
N SER A 152 -15.53 8.31 13.00
CA SER A 152 -16.30 9.40 13.68
C SER A 152 -15.36 10.41 14.34
N VAL A 153 -14.29 9.95 15.01
CA VAL A 153 -13.27 10.83 15.59
C VAL A 153 -12.53 11.61 14.51
N ALA A 154 -12.17 10.96 13.41
CA ALA A 154 -11.51 11.59 12.27
C ALA A 154 -12.36 12.70 11.64
N GLU A 155 -13.65 12.46 11.45
CA GLU A 155 -14.61 13.47 10.96
C GLU A 155 -14.75 14.66 11.92
N ALA A 156 -14.79 14.41 13.24
CA ALA A 156 -14.83 15.48 14.24
C ALA A 156 -13.54 16.34 14.23
N VAL A 157 -12.36 15.72 14.05
CA VAL A 157 -11.09 16.42 13.90
C VAL A 157 -11.08 17.24 12.60
N ALA A 158 -11.59 16.68 11.50
CA ALA A 158 -11.64 17.38 10.23
C ALA A 158 -12.55 18.62 10.27
N GLN A 159 -13.67 18.55 11.01
CA GLN A 159 -14.60 19.66 11.19
C GLN A 159 -14.02 20.79 12.06
N LYS A 160 -13.19 20.47 13.05
CA LYS A 160 -12.64 21.48 13.97
C LYS A 160 -11.21 21.13 14.37
N PRO A 161 -10.23 21.29 13.46
CA PRO A 161 -8.83 20.92 13.72
C PRO A 161 -8.22 21.81 14.82
N GLY A 162 -7.60 21.17 15.82
CA GLY A 162 -7.03 21.82 17.00
C GLY A 162 -8.04 22.31 18.04
N GLY A 163 -9.34 22.28 17.72
CA GLY A 163 -10.42 22.73 18.62
C GLY A 163 -11.17 21.62 19.34
N THR A 164 -10.75 20.37 19.19
CA THR A 164 -11.33 19.22 19.87
C THR A 164 -10.36 18.68 20.95
N ALA A 165 -10.87 17.85 21.88
CA ALA A 165 -10.03 17.11 22.81
C ALA A 165 -9.18 16.01 22.13
N PHE A 166 -9.36 15.78 20.82
CA PHE A 166 -8.68 14.75 20.04
C PHE A 166 -7.36 15.26 19.44
N ASN A 167 -6.52 15.89 20.27
CA ASN A 167 -5.23 16.41 19.87
C ASN A 167 -4.13 15.99 20.86
N PRO A 168 -3.15 15.15 20.45
CA PRO A 168 -3.03 14.52 19.14
C PRO A 168 -4.12 13.46 18.88
N LEU A 169 -4.41 13.20 17.60
CA LEU A 169 -5.11 11.99 17.16
C LEU A 169 -4.08 10.94 16.79
N PHE A 170 -4.08 9.82 17.52
CA PHE A 170 -3.19 8.70 17.27
C PHE A 170 -3.99 7.51 16.72
N LEU A 171 -3.82 7.22 15.43
CA LEU A 171 -4.47 6.11 14.73
C LEU A 171 -3.53 4.91 14.69
N TYR A 172 -3.95 3.77 15.21
CA TYR A 172 -3.13 2.57 15.14
C TYR A 172 -3.93 1.34 14.68
N GLY A 173 -3.21 0.31 14.24
CA GLY A 173 -3.79 -0.95 13.79
C GLY A 173 -2.85 -1.70 12.86
N ALA A 174 -3.18 -2.91 12.51
CA ALA A 174 -2.38 -3.76 11.62
C ALA A 174 -2.06 -3.08 10.27
N SER A 175 -1.08 -3.60 9.53
CA SER A 175 -0.79 -3.10 8.19
C SER A 175 -2.02 -3.28 7.28
N GLY A 176 -2.27 -2.31 6.40
CA GLY A 176 -3.33 -2.39 5.38
C GLY A 176 -4.78 -2.24 5.89
N VAL A 177 -5.03 -1.82 7.15
CA VAL A 177 -6.41 -1.60 7.67
C VAL A 177 -7.00 -0.23 7.30
N GLY A 178 -6.23 0.67 6.64
CA GLY A 178 -6.71 1.97 6.19
C GLY A 178 -6.25 3.18 7.02
N LYS A 179 -5.21 3.07 7.86
CA LYS A 179 -4.67 4.19 8.66
C LYS A 179 -4.26 5.39 7.80
N THR A 180 -3.41 5.15 6.80
CA THR A 180 -2.95 6.16 5.84
C THR A 180 -4.11 6.79 5.07
N HIS A 181 -5.09 5.99 4.68
CA HIS A 181 -6.31 6.47 4.02
C HIS A 181 -7.05 7.46 4.94
N LEU A 182 -7.35 7.06 6.17
CA LEU A 182 -8.09 7.90 7.11
C LEU A 182 -7.33 9.18 7.46
N ALA A 183 -6.01 9.10 7.64
CA ALA A 183 -5.15 10.26 7.90
C ALA A 183 -5.18 11.26 6.72
N ASN A 184 -5.08 10.78 5.48
CA ASN A 184 -5.23 11.60 4.27
C ASN A 184 -6.64 12.17 4.15
N ALA A 185 -7.69 11.39 4.43
CA ALA A 185 -9.08 11.84 4.37
C ALA A 185 -9.33 13.03 5.31
N ILE A 186 -8.75 12.99 6.52
CA ILE A 186 -8.81 14.13 7.45
C ILE A 186 -8.15 15.37 6.82
N GLY A 187 -6.93 15.22 6.29
CA GLY A 187 -6.17 16.33 5.69
C GLY A 187 -6.91 16.94 4.50
N THR A 188 -7.43 16.11 3.59
CA THR A 188 -8.21 16.51 2.43
C THR A 188 -9.46 17.28 2.85
N LYS A 189 -10.21 16.75 3.83
CA LYS A 189 -11.41 17.41 4.33
C LYS A 189 -11.13 18.75 5.01
N ILE A 190 -10.02 18.86 5.75
CA ILE A 190 -9.58 20.12 6.34
C ILE A 190 -9.27 21.16 5.25
N LYS A 191 -8.57 20.78 4.17
CA LYS A 191 -8.26 21.68 3.06
C LYS A 191 -9.52 22.12 2.29
N GLU A 192 -10.56 21.27 2.21
CA GLU A 192 -11.86 21.64 1.64
C GLU A 192 -12.59 22.69 2.50
N ILE A 193 -12.61 22.51 3.82
CA ILE A 193 -13.32 23.39 4.76
C ILE A 193 -12.53 24.67 5.06
N TYR A 194 -11.20 24.54 5.19
CA TYR A 194 -10.27 25.60 5.59
C TYR A 194 -9.10 25.69 4.59
N PRO A 195 -9.30 26.23 3.39
CA PRO A 195 -8.26 26.30 2.35
C PRO A 195 -7.00 27.05 2.80
N GLU A 196 -7.15 28.02 3.72
CA GLU A 196 -6.06 28.85 4.27
C GLU A 196 -5.15 28.10 5.24
N LYS A 197 -5.61 27.00 5.86
CA LYS A 197 -4.80 26.23 6.80
C LYS A 197 -3.66 25.51 6.10
N ARG A 198 -2.50 25.58 6.71
CA ARG A 198 -1.29 24.87 6.28
C ARG A 198 -1.36 23.43 6.76
N VAL A 199 -1.79 22.54 5.89
CA VAL A 199 -1.86 21.10 6.13
C VAL A 199 -0.62 20.46 5.50
N LEU A 200 0.06 19.57 6.22
CA LEU A 200 1.19 18.80 5.70
C LEU A 200 1.08 17.34 6.10
N TYR A 201 1.10 16.47 5.10
CA TYR A 201 1.28 15.05 5.27
C TYR A 201 2.73 14.67 4.98
N VAL A 202 3.34 13.89 5.87
CA VAL A 202 4.70 13.37 5.70
C VAL A 202 4.84 12.01 6.38
N SER A 203 5.55 11.05 5.75
CA SER A 203 5.91 9.82 6.45
C SER A 203 7.03 10.09 7.46
N ALA A 204 7.08 9.30 8.53
CA ALA A 204 8.16 9.40 9.52
C ALA A 204 9.53 9.21 8.88
N HIS A 205 9.65 8.33 7.88
CA HIS A 205 10.86 8.15 7.09
C HIS A 205 11.28 9.43 6.35
N LEU A 206 10.35 10.06 5.63
CA LEU A 206 10.65 11.30 4.89
C LEU A 206 11.03 12.44 5.83
N PHE A 207 10.32 12.57 6.97
CA PHE A 207 10.69 13.53 8.03
C PHE A 207 12.13 13.32 8.50
N GLN A 208 12.53 12.06 8.72
CA GLN A 208 13.90 11.71 9.13
C GLN A 208 14.93 12.07 8.06
N VAL A 209 14.64 11.80 6.77
CA VAL A 209 15.52 12.18 5.66
C VAL A 209 15.68 13.68 5.60
N GLN A 210 14.60 14.45 5.61
CA GLN A 210 14.62 15.91 5.59
C GLN A 210 15.39 16.50 6.78
N TYR A 211 15.20 15.94 7.99
CA TYR A 211 15.96 16.33 9.16
C TYR A 211 17.46 16.06 8.99
N THR A 212 17.83 14.88 8.50
CA THR A 212 19.22 14.50 8.28
C THR A 212 19.90 15.43 7.26
N ASP A 213 19.21 15.76 6.19
CA ASP A 213 19.70 16.70 5.18
C ASP A 213 19.85 18.12 5.74
N SER A 214 18.92 18.56 6.58
CA SER A 214 19.03 19.86 7.26
C SER A 214 20.26 19.94 8.17
N VAL A 215 20.61 18.85 8.84
CA VAL A 215 21.84 18.77 9.66
C VAL A 215 23.09 18.83 8.80
N ARG A 216 23.11 18.12 7.66
CA ARG A 216 24.25 18.13 6.73
C ARG A 216 24.48 19.53 6.14
N ASN A 217 23.39 20.24 5.85
CA ASN A 217 23.43 21.56 5.22
C ASN A 217 23.49 22.72 6.24
N ASN A 218 23.55 22.44 7.55
CA ASN A 218 23.50 23.44 8.64
C ASN A 218 22.22 24.31 8.62
N THR A 219 21.09 23.77 8.15
CA THR A 219 19.78 24.46 8.05
C THR A 219 18.75 23.90 9.03
N THR A 220 19.19 23.31 10.14
CA THR A 220 18.29 22.68 11.14
C THR A 220 17.28 23.68 11.73
N ASN A 221 17.66 24.94 11.91
CA ASN A 221 16.73 25.96 12.39
C ASN A 221 15.62 26.27 11.39
N ASP A 222 15.95 26.31 10.10
CA ASP A 222 14.96 26.54 9.03
C ASP A 222 13.99 25.36 8.95
N PHE A 223 14.49 24.13 9.11
CA PHE A 223 13.67 22.94 9.19
C PHE A 223 12.68 22.99 10.37
N ILE A 224 13.15 23.33 11.57
CA ILE A 224 12.29 23.45 12.75
C ILE A 224 11.26 24.55 12.54
N ASN A 225 11.70 25.74 12.12
CA ASN A 225 10.83 26.88 11.85
C ASN A 225 9.75 26.54 10.81
N PHE A 226 10.09 25.85 9.73
CA PHE A 226 9.14 25.40 8.73
C PHE A 226 8.03 24.55 9.35
N TYR A 227 8.38 23.48 10.09
CA TYR A 227 7.40 22.61 10.72
C TYR A 227 6.54 23.33 11.77
N GLN A 228 7.07 24.33 12.46
CA GLN A 228 6.34 25.14 13.44
C GLN A 228 5.27 26.05 12.81
N THR A 229 5.36 26.33 11.52
CA THR A 229 4.35 27.11 10.79
C THR A 229 3.14 26.29 10.34
N ILE A 230 3.15 24.98 10.50
CA ILE A 230 2.07 24.08 10.05
C ILE A 230 0.89 24.17 11.00
N ASP A 231 -0.32 24.19 10.46
CA ASP A 231 -1.57 24.19 11.25
C ASP A 231 -2.08 22.79 11.55
N VAL A 232 -1.87 21.86 10.60
CA VAL A 232 -2.24 20.45 10.74
C VAL A 232 -1.10 19.59 10.24
N LEU A 233 -0.42 18.91 11.16
CA LEU A 233 0.70 18.02 10.85
C LEU A 233 0.26 16.56 10.94
N ILE A 234 0.40 15.84 9.85
CA ILE A 234 0.10 14.40 9.74
C ILE A 234 1.42 13.67 9.58
N ILE A 235 1.77 12.82 10.55
CA ILE A 235 2.95 11.94 10.49
C ILE A 235 2.48 10.50 10.34
N ASP A 236 2.80 9.90 9.20
CA ASP A 236 2.45 8.50 8.92
C ASP A 236 3.59 7.57 9.33
N ASP A 237 3.24 6.41 9.91
CA ASP A 237 4.15 5.35 10.33
C ASP A 237 5.21 5.79 11.37
N ILE A 238 4.75 6.40 12.47
CA ILE A 238 5.61 6.94 13.54
C ILE A 238 6.57 5.92 14.16
N GLN A 239 6.28 4.61 14.05
CA GLN A 239 7.16 3.53 14.51
C GLN A 239 8.55 3.56 13.84
N GLU A 240 8.68 4.18 12.67
CA GLU A 240 9.98 4.33 11.98
C GLU A 240 10.94 5.28 12.71
N PHE A 241 10.48 6.09 13.67
CA PHE A 241 11.38 6.85 14.54
C PHE A 241 12.12 5.98 15.56
N ALA A 242 11.78 4.70 15.70
CA ALA A 242 12.40 3.81 16.68
C ALA A 242 13.92 3.75 16.53
N GLY A 243 14.64 3.98 17.65
CA GLY A 243 16.10 3.95 17.69
C GLY A 243 16.80 5.21 17.16
N VAL A 244 16.08 6.19 16.60
CA VAL A 244 16.68 7.40 16.00
C VAL A 244 16.52 8.59 16.95
N THR A 245 17.29 8.60 18.04
CA THR A 245 17.18 9.56 19.16
C THR A 245 17.23 11.02 18.71
N LYS A 246 18.11 11.38 17.77
CA LYS A 246 18.23 12.79 17.32
C LYS A 246 16.95 13.28 16.62
N THR A 247 16.33 12.45 15.78
CA THR A 247 15.07 12.76 15.12
C THR A 247 13.95 12.87 16.14
N GLN A 248 13.88 11.94 17.10
CA GLN A 248 12.89 11.96 18.16
C GLN A 248 12.98 13.24 19.01
N ASN A 249 14.19 13.70 19.34
CA ASN A 249 14.41 14.95 20.08
C ASN A 249 13.84 16.17 19.34
N ASN A 250 14.11 16.29 18.04
CA ASN A 250 13.63 17.42 17.25
C ASN A 250 12.11 17.33 17.02
N PHE A 251 11.60 16.15 16.74
CA PHE A 251 10.16 15.95 16.65
C PHE A 251 9.45 16.29 17.97
N PHE A 252 10.03 15.97 19.12
CA PHE A 252 9.51 16.35 20.42
C PHE A 252 9.36 17.87 20.59
N HIS A 253 10.33 18.66 20.14
CA HIS A 253 10.25 20.13 20.18
C HIS A 253 9.17 20.67 19.24
N ILE A 254 9.10 20.15 18.01
CA ILE A 254 8.06 20.51 17.04
C ILE A 254 6.68 20.13 17.59
N PHE A 255 6.51 18.91 18.09
CA PHE A 255 5.27 18.43 18.69
C PHE A 255 4.76 19.35 19.80
N ASN A 256 5.63 19.69 20.77
CA ASN A 256 5.24 20.55 21.88
C ASN A 256 4.83 21.95 21.39
N HIS A 257 5.57 22.52 20.45
CA HIS A 257 5.25 23.83 19.88
C HIS A 257 3.89 23.81 19.21
N LEU A 258 3.62 22.84 18.35
CA LEU A 258 2.35 22.73 17.64
C LEU A 258 1.18 22.52 18.62
N HIS A 259 1.34 21.59 19.56
CA HIS A 259 0.31 21.27 20.55
C HIS A 259 -0.03 22.48 21.44
N GLN A 260 0.98 23.20 21.96
CA GLN A 260 0.79 24.39 22.80
C GLN A 260 0.10 25.53 22.05
N ASN A 261 0.31 25.64 20.75
CA ASN A 261 -0.34 26.66 19.91
C ASN A 261 -1.70 26.20 19.32
N GLY A 262 -2.28 25.10 19.84
CA GLY A 262 -3.59 24.60 19.39
C GLY A 262 -3.60 24.09 17.93
N LYS A 263 -2.42 23.75 17.39
CA LYS A 263 -2.32 23.13 16.06
C LYS A 263 -2.64 21.65 16.15
N GLN A 264 -3.28 21.09 15.10
CA GLN A 264 -3.66 19.69 15.09
C GLN A 264 -2.50 18.77 14.74
N LEU A 265 -2.34 17.72 15.54
CA LEU A 265 -1.41 16.62 15.28
C LEU A 265 -2.17 15.34 15.00
N ILE A 266 -1.80 14.64 13.94
CA ILE A 266 -2.35 13.33 13.54
C ILE A 266 -1.18 12.40 13.32
N LEU A 267 -1.18 11.29 14.03
CA LEU A 267 -0.10 10.30 13.99
C LEU A 267 -0.68 8.94 13.63
N THR A 268 0.01 8.18 12.79
CA THR A 268 -0.36 6.80 12.52
C THR A 268 0.72 5.83 12.98
N SER A 269 0.34 4.60 13.31
CA SER A 269 1.27 3.54 13.70
C SER A 269 0.72 2.14 13.42
N ASP A 270 1.61 1.17 13.26
CA ASP A 270 1.26 -0.25 13.14
C ASP A 270 0.80 -0.86 14.47
N ARG A 271 1.08 -0.19 15.62
CA ARG A 271 0.76 -0.65 16.96
C ARG A 271 0.44 0.49 17.93
N ALA A 272 -0.20 0.16 19.05
CA ALA A 272 -0.54 1.12 20.09
C ALA A 272 0.72 1.78 20.70
N PRO A 273 0.62 3.03 21.23
CA PRO A 273 1.78 3.74 21.82
C PRO A 273 2.49 2.95 22.93
N VAL A 274 1.76 2.13 23.69
CA VAL A 274 2.32 1.31 24.79
C VAL A 274 3.20 0.16 24.29
N LEU A 275 3.06 -0.24 23.02
CA LEU A 275 3.81 -1.32 22.40
C LEU A 275 4.97 -0.82 21.52
N LEU A 276 5.14 0.49 21.38
CA LEU A 276 6.22 1.08 20.60
C LEU A 276 7.56 0.95 21.36
N GLN A 277 8.44 0.11 20.82
CA GLN A 277 9.80 -0.06 21.34
C GLN A 277 10.77 0.89 20.63
N GLY A 278 11.78 1.41 21.35
CA GLY A 278 12.78 2.31 20.77
C GLY A 278 12.32 3.75 20.58
N ILE A 279 11.13 4.11 21.04
CA ILE A 279 10.62 5.48 21.14
C ILE A 279 10.80 5.97 22.58
N GLU A 280 11.26 7.20 22.74
CA GLU A 280 11.49 7.82 24.07
C GLU A 280 10.17 7.99 24.84
N GLU A 281 10.18 7.69 26.13
CA GLU A 281 8.98 7.68 26.98
C GLU A 281 8.27 9.03 27.01
N ARG A 282 9.01 10.12 26.92
CA ARG A 282 8.42 11.47 26.84
C ARG A 282 7.54 11.68 25.59
N LEU A 283 7.86 11.05 24.44
CA LEU A 283 7.02 11.05 23.24
C LEU A 283 5.82 10.13 23.42
N LEU A 284 6.04 8.92 23.96
CA LEU A 284 4.96 7.96 24.23
C LEU A 284 3.88 8.56 25.17
N THR A 285 4.31 9.32 26.15
CA THR A 285 3.39 10.04 27.06
C THR A 285 2.54 11.04 26.28
N ARG A 286 3.14 11.79 25.37
CA ARG A 286 2.45 12.81 24.54
C ARG A 286 1.49 12.19 23.51
N PHE A 287 1.85 11.07 22.93
CA PHE A 287 0.96 10.35 22.01
C PHE A 287 -0.35 9.92 22.67
N LYS A 288 -0.36 9.78 23.99
CA LYS A 288 -1.54 9.42 24.80
C LYS A 288 -2.36 10.61 25.30
N TRP A 289 -1.90 11.87 25.08
CA TRP A 289 -2.61 13.03 25.63
C TRP A 289 -4.00 13.27 25.03
N GLY A 290 -4.15 13.00 23.74
CA GLY A 290 -5.42 13.16 23.03
C GLY A 290 -6.18 11.85 22.87
N MET A 291 -6.60 11.55 21.65
CA MET A 291 -7.35 10.33 21.33
C MET A 291 -6.45 9.28 20.69
N VAL A 292 -6.44 8.09 21.26
CA VAL A 292 -5.80 6.91 20.68
C VAL A 292 -6.92 6.02 20.14
N ALA A 293 -7.02 5.88 18.82
CA ALA A 293 -8.08 5.16 18.14
C ALA A 293 -7.51 3.99 17.34
N GLU A 294 -8.06 2.81 17.58
CA GLU A 294 -7.71 1.60 16.85
C GLU A 294 -8.51 1.47 15.57
N LEU A 295 -7.85 1.08 14.49
CA LEU A 295 -8.47 0.52 13.30
C LEU A 295 -8.29 -0.99 13.35
N GLU A 296 -9.37 -1.68 13.68
CA GLU A 296 -9.39 -3.14 13.71
C GLU A 296 -9.39 -3.72 12.30
N LYS A 297 -9.02 -4.99 12.17
CA LYS A 297 -9.16 -5.73 10.91
C LYS A 297 -10.62 -5.70 10.43
N PRO A 298 -10.87 -5.50 9.13
CA PRO A 298 -12.22 -5.42 8.61
C PRO A 298 -12.96 -6.75 8.74
N THR A 299 -14.21 -6.69 9.16
CA THR A 299 -15.12 -7.85 9.15
C THR A 299 -15.39 -8.32 7.72
N VAL A 300 -15.88 -9.55 7.54
CA VAL A 300 -16.25 -10.08 6.20
C VAL A 300 -17.21 -9.13 5.50
N GLU A 301 -18.21 -8.62 6.20
CA GLU A 301 -19.19 -7.69 5.63
C GLU A 301 -18.54 -6.37 5.18
N LEU A 302 -17.65 -5.82 5.98
CA LEU A 302 -16.91 -4.62 5.60
C LEU A 302 -16.00 -4.88 4.38
N ARG A 303 -15.34 -6.04 4.30
CA ARG A 303 -14.54 -6.42 3.14
C ARG A 303 -15.38 -6.53 1.86
N LYS A 304 -16.58 -7.14 1.94
CA LYS A 304 -17.54 -7.20 0.81
C LYS A 304 -17.91 -5.81 0.34
N ASN A 305 -18.19 -4.90 1.26
CA ASN A 305 -18.56 -3.52 0.93
C ASN A 305 -17.39 -2.72 0.33
N ILE A 306 -16.18 -2.89 0.86
CA ILE A 306 -14.96 -2.29 0.29
C ILE A 306 -14.73 -2.78 -1.14
N LEU A 307 -14.82 -4.10 -1.39
CA LEU A 307 -14.67 -4.68 -2.72
C LEU A 307 -15.73 -4.17 -3.68
N ARG A 308 -17.01 -4.16 -3.29
CA ARG A 308 -18.10 -3.65 -4.13
C ARG A 308 -17.89 -2.19 -4.50
N ASN A 309 -17.51 -1.36 -3.52
CA ASN A 309 -17.24 0.06 -3.78
C ASN A 309 -16.05 0.23 -4.73
N LYS A 310 -14.94 -0.48 -4.48
CA LYS A 310 -13.74 -0.44 -5.34
C LYS A 310 -14.05 -0.87 -6.77
N ILE A 311 -14.71 -2.01 -6.94
CA ILE A 311 -15.11 -2.56 -8.23
C ILE A 311 -16.01 -1.59 -8.99
N HIS A 312 -17.03 -1.03 -8.30
CA HIS A 312 -17.96 -0.06 -8.90
C HIS A 312 -17.23 1.23 -9.32
N ARG A 313 -16.38 1.77 -8.44
CA ARG A 313 -15.61 3.00 -8.72
C ARG A 313 -14.63 2.82 -9.88
N ASP A 314 -14.02 1.66 -9.99
CA ASP A 314 -13.11 1.34 -11.09
C ASP A 314 -13.87 0.99 -12.39
N GLY A 315 -15.20 1.02 -12.39
CA GLY A 315 -16.04 0.71 -13.54
C GLY A 315 -16.01 -0.76 -13.95
N LEU A 316 -15.68 -1.65 -12.99
CA LEU A 316 -15.52 -3.07 -13.23
C LEU A 316 -16.81 -3.84 -12.90
N GLN A 317 -16.94 -5.05 -13.44
CA GLN A 317 -18.05 -5.94 -13.13
C GLN A 317 -17.50 -7.30 -12.67
N PHE A 318 -17.84 -7.67 -11.45
CA PHE A 318 -17.53 -8.99 -10.89
C PHE A 318 -18.82 -9.69 -10.49
N PRO A 319 -18.94 -11.00 -10.74
CA PRO A 319 -20.04 -11.79 -10.19
C PRO A 319 -20.07 -11.69 -8.65
N PRO A 320 -21.27 -11.61 -8.03
CA PRO A 320 -21.39 -11.52 -6.57
C PRO A 320 -20.67 -12.65 -5.81
N GLU A 321 -20.70 -13.85 -6.36
CA GLU A 321 -20.03 -15.04 -5.81
C GLU A 321 -18.50 -14.91 -5.76
N VAL A 322 -17.90 -14.21 -6.73
CA VAL A 322 -16.45 -13.90 -6.75
C VAL A 322 -16.11 -12.91 -5.63
N ILE A 323 -16.93 -11.86 -5.46
CA ILE A 323 -16.75 -10.87 -4.40
C ILE A 323 -16.85 -11.54 -3.02
N ASP A 324 -17.86 -12.39 -2.84
CA ASP A 324 -18.09 -13.11 -1.60
C ASP A 324 -16.92 -14.05 -1.29
N TYR A 325 -16.46 -14.80 -2.30
CA TYR A 325 -15.31 -15.70 -2.16
C TYR A 325 -14.03 -14.96 -1.75
N ILE A 326 -13.70 -13.85 -2.43
CA ILE A 326 -12.51 -13.05 -2.08
C ILE A 326 -12.62 -12.52 -0.65
N ALA A 327 -13.77 -11.94 -0.28
CA ALA A 327 -13.97 -11.37 1.04
C ALA A 327 -13.90 -12.39 2.18
N GLU A 328 -14.28 -13.65 1.94
CA GLU A 328 -14.26 -14.72 2.94
C GLU A 328 -12.86 -15.31 3.13
N ASN A 329 -12.09 -15.45 2.04
CA ASN A 329 -10.80 -16.14 2.06
C ASN A 329 -9.60 -15.20 2.26
N VAL A 330 -9.74 -13.88 2.07
CA VAL A 330 -8.67 -12.89 2.22
C VAL A 330 -8.97 -12.01 3.42
N ASN A 331 -8.26 -12.23 4.51
CA ASN A 331 -8.54 -11.61 5.82
C ASN A 331 -7.38 -10.76 6.36
N GLU A 332 -6.25 -10.68 5.65
CA GLU A 332 -5.05 -10.02 6.15
C GLU A 332 -5.15 -8.49 6.07
N SER A 333 -5.33 -7.93 4.88
CA SER A 333 -5.39 -6.49 4.70
C SER A 333 -6.30 -6.04 3.56
N VAL A 334 -6.73 -4.77 3.58
CA VAL A 334 -7.47 -4.15 2.46
C VAL A 334 -6.58 -4.03 1.23
N ARG A 335 -5.25 -3.83 1.39
CA ARG A 335 -4.31 -3.80 0.27
C ARG A 335 -4.30 -5.12 -0.51
N ASP A 336 -4.40 -6.25 0.19
CA ASP A 336 -4.42 -7.57 -0.45
C ASP A 336 -5.72 -7.77 -1.24
N LEU A 337 -6.84 -7.27 -0.71
CA LEU A 337 -8.12 -7.27 -1.42
C LEU A 337 -8.02 -6.45 -2.73
N GLU A 338 -7.46 -5.25 -2.67
CA GLU A 338 -7.25 -4.39 -3.84
C GLU A 338 -6.28 -5.03 -4.85
N GLY A 339 -5.18 -5.61 -4.36
CA GLY A 339 -4.20 -6.32 -5.19
C GLY A 339 -4.81 -7.51 -5.93
N LEU A 340 -5.70 -8.26 -5.27
CA LEU A 340 -6.42 -9.38 -5.88
C LEU A 340 -7.39 -8.93 -6.97
N VAL A 341 -8.13 -7.84 -6.77
CA VAL A 341 -8.99 -7.28 -7.82
C VAL A 341 -8.16 -6.97 -9.07
N ILE A 342 -7.01 -6.30 -8.89
CA ILE A 342 -6.09 -5.98 -10.00
C ILE A 342 -5.55 -7.25 -10.66
N ALA A 343 -5.14 -8.25 -9.88
CA ALA A 343 -4.60 -9.51 -10.39
C ALA A 343 -5.65 -10.32 -11.19
N ILE A 344 -6.89 -10.39 -10.70
CA ILE A 344 -8.00 -11.05 -11.40
C ILE A 344 -8.29 -10.34 -12.72
N MET A 345 -8.37 -9.02 -12.71
CA MET A 345 -8.58 -8.21 -13.90
C MET A 345 -7.46 -8.40 -14.93
N ALA A 346 -6.22 -8.29 -14.50
CA ALA A 346 -5.07 -8.48 -15.38
C ALA A 346 -5.10 -9.85 -16.02
N ARG A 347 -5.41 -10.90 -15.25
CA ARG A 347 -5.45 -12.28 -15.78
C ARG A 347 -6.63 -12.52 -16.70
N SER A 348 -7.82 -12.03 -16.37
CA SER A 348 -8.99 -12.04 -17.26
C SER A 348 -8.67 -11.40 -18.60
N THR A 349 -8.05 -10.23 -18.58
CA THR A 349 -7.69 -9.47 -19.79
C THR A 349 -6.57 -10.14 -20.61
N ILE A 350 -5.52 -10.70 -19.94
CA ILE A 350 -4.38 -11.32 -20.64
C ILE A 350 -4.82 -12.61 -21.34
N PHE A 351 -5.61 -13.42 -20.66
CA PHE A 351 -6.01 -14.74 -21.19
C PHE A 351 -7.38 -14.70 -21.87
N ASN A 352 -8.00 -13.53 -21.96
CA ASN A 352 -9.33 -13.32 -22.52
C ASN A 352 -10.38 -14.30 -21.94
N LYS A 353 -10.35 -14.45 -20.61
CA LYS A 353 -11.28 -15.29 -19.84
C LYS A 353 -12.26 -14.41 -19.08
N GLU A 354 -13.50 -14.89 -19.00
CA GLU A 354 -14.49 -14.28 -18.11
C GLU A 354 -14.05 -14.37 -16.65
N ILE A 355 -14.50 -13.40 -15.86
CA ILE A 355 -14.26 -13.40 -14.41
C ILE A 355 -15.28 -14.35 -13.79
N ASP A 356 -14.82 -15.53 -13.44
CA ASP A 356 -15.61 -16.58 -12.78
C ASP A 356 -14.98 -16.99 -11.44
N LEU A 357 -15.67 -17.85 -10.73
CA LEU A 357 -15.23 -18.36 -9.44
C LEU A 357 -13.94 -19.18 -9.55
N ASP A 358 -13.76 -19.95 -10.63
CA ASP A 358 -12.57 -20.78 -10.85
C ASP A 358 -11.32 -19.92 -11.03
N LEU A 359 -11.42 -18.84 -11.80
CA LEU A 359 -10.34 -17.87 -11.97
C LEU A 359 -9.97 -17.21 -10.63
N ALA A 360 -10.99 -16.80 -9.87
CA ALA A 360 -10.79 -16.18 -8.57
C ALA A 360 -10.13 -17.16 -7.58
N GLN A 361 -10.59 -18.40 -7.51
CA GLN A 361 -10.01 -19.44 -6.67
C GLN A 361 -8.55 -19.69 -7.00
N HIS A 362 -8.22 -19.81 -8.27
CA HIS A 362 -6.86 -20.05 -8.72
C HIS A 362 -5.90 -18.90 -8.31
N ILE A 363 -6.35 -17.65 -8.41
CA ILE A 363 -5.54 -16.49 -8.06
C ILE A 363 -5.42 -16.33 -6.55
N VAL A 364 -6.53 -16.45 -5.79
CA VAL A 364 -6.55 -16.38 -4.34
C VAL A 364 -5.65 -17.46 -3.74
N HIS A 365 -5.73 -18.70 -4.23
CA HIS A 365 -4.82 -19.76 -3.80
C HIS A 365 -3.35 -19.43 -4.06
N GLY A 366 -3.02 -18.78 -5.17
CA GLY A 366 -1.65 -18.36 -5.48
C GLY A 366 -1.13 -17.25 -4.56
N VAL A 367 -2.00 -16.35 -4.10
CA VAL A 367 -1.63 -15.21 -3.25
C VAL A 367 -1.68 -15.57 -1.76
N VAL A 368 -2.76 -16.18 -1.30
CA VAL A 368 -2.98 -16.52 0.12
C VAL A 368 -2.11 -17.70 0.58
N HIS A 369 -1.80 -18.65 -0.32
CA HIS A 369 -0.94 -19.80 0.03
C HIS A 369 0.56 -19.52 -0.15
N ASN A 370 0.96 -18.38 -0.75
CA ASN A 370 2.36 -17.94 -0.71
C ASN A 370 2.73 -17.28 0.63
N GLU A 371 1.77 -16.89 1.46
CA GLU A 371 1.97 -16.70 2.89
C GLU A 371 1.79 -18.07 3.60
N THR A 372 2.62 -19.04 3.23
CA THR A 372 2.79 -20.25 4.05
C THR A 372 3.06 -19.75 5.46
N LYS A 373 2.22 -20.13 6.42
CA LYS A 373 2.54 -19.98 7.85
C LYS A 373 3.97 -20.38 7.99
N ALA A 374 4.82 -19.43 8.38
CA ALA A 374 6.24 -19.69 8.49
C ALA A 374 6.41 -20.94 9.34
N VAL A 375 6.94 -22.01 8.74
CA VAL A 375 7.11 -23.30 9.42
C VAL A 375 7.88 -23.03 10.71
N THR A 376 7.26 -23.28 11.85
CA THR A 376 7.93 -23.05 13.13
C THR A 376 8.85 -24.24 13.47
N ILE A 377 9.88 -24.00 14.30
CA ILE A 377 10.72 -25.09 14.78
C ILE A 377 9.91 -26.15 15.51
N ASP A 378 8.86 -25.73 16.23
CA ASP A 378 7.95 -26.65 16.95
C ASP A 378 7.15 -27.54 16.00
N ASP A 379 6.76 -27.03 14.84
CA ASP A 379 6.08 -27.84 13.81
C ASP A 379 7.02 -28.86 13.19
N ILE A 380 8.26 -28.45 12.91
CA ILE A 380 9.30 -29.37 12.42
C ILE A 380 9.56 -30.47 13.46
N LEU A 381 9.73 -30.11 14.72
CA LEU A 381 9.95 -31.07 15.80
C LEU A 381 8.78 -32.07 15.94
N LYS A 382 7.53 -31.59 15.89
CA LYS A 382 6.34 -32.46 15.95
C LYS A 382 6.29 -33.46 14.81
N VAL A 383 6.57 -33.02 13.57
CA VAL A 383 6.53 -33.91 12.41
C VAL A 383 7.66 -34.92 12.44
N VAL A 384 8.89 -34.46 12.73
CA VAL A 384 10.06 -35.36 12.82
C VAL A 384 9.88 -36.35 13.96
N CYS A 385 9.46 -35.94 15.16
CA CYS A 385 9.22 -36.83 16.27
C CYS A 385 8.17 -37.89 15.95
N LYS A 386 7.07 -37.48 15.31
CA LYS A 386 6.01 -38.40 14.88
C LYS A 386 6.52 -39.44 13.87
N HIS A 387 7.37 -39.02 12.93
CA HIS A 387 7.91 -39.93 11.92
C HIS A 387 8.84 -41.00 12.54
N PHE A 388 9.66 -40.62 13.53
CA PHE A 388 10.57 -41.52 14.22
C PHE A 388 9.98 -42.21 15.46
N ASP A 389 8.67 -42.07 15.69
CA ASP A 389 7.97 -42.56 16.89
C ASP A 389 8.67 -42.17 18.21
N LEU A 390 9.10 -40.91 18.30
CA LEU A 390 9.81 -40.35 19.44
C LEU A 390 8.94 -39.32 20.18
N GLU A 391 9.05 -39.34 21.50
CA GLU A 391 8.53 -38.25 22.31
C GLU A 391 9.32 -36.96 22.06
N PRO A 392 8.68 -35.79 21.92
CA PRO A 392 9.38 -34.52 21.67
C PRO A 392 10.47 -34.21 22.70
N SER A 393 10.28 -34.63 23.93
CA SER A 393 11.30 -34.53 25.01
C SER A 393 12.59 -35.26 24.69
N ALA A 394 12.54 -36.35 23.93
CA ALA A 394 13.71 -37.21 23.61
C ALA A 394 14.78 -36.44 22.78
N ILE A 395 14.35 -35.50 21.92
CA ILE A 395 15.24 -34.67 21.11
C ILE A 395 16.12 -33.76 21.98
N HIS A 396 15.62 -33.32 23.14
CA HIS A 396 16.35 -32.45 24.06
C HIS A 396 17.30 -33.22 25.00
N THR A 397 17.23 -34.55 25.03
CA THR A 397 18.07 -35.37 25.89
C THR A 397 19.52 -35.47 25.34
N LYS A 398 20.44 -35.95 26.18
CA LYS A 398 21.81 -36.28 25.76
C LYS A 398 21.92 -37.68 25.11
N SER A 399 20.79 -38.29 24.73
CA SER A 399 20.77 -39.62 24.11
C SER A 399 21.62 -39.67 22.83
N ARG A 400 22.38 -40.77 22.71
CA ARG A 400 23.21 -41.13 21.53
C ARG A 400 22.59 -42.26 20.71
N LYS A 401 21.34 -42.67 21.00
CA LYS A 401 20.66 -43.67 20.19
C LYS A 401 20.58 -43.17 18.76
N ARG A 402 20.80 -44.06 17.78
CA ARG A 402 20.88 -43.71 16.35
C ARG A 402 19.65 -42.93 15.86
N GLU A 403 18.47 -43.40 16.20
CA GLU A 403 17.19 -42.79 15.82
C GLU A 403 17.05 -41.34 16.35
N VAL A 404 17.39 -41.11 17.62
CA VAL A 404 17.33 -39.77 18.23
C VAL A 404 18.35 -38.81 17.61
N VAL A 405 19.54 -39.33 17.26
CA VAL A 405 20.58 -38.52 16.62
C VAL A 405 20.18 -38.16 15.21
N GLN A 406 19.63 -39.11 14.44
CA GLN A 406 19.13 -38.90 13.07
C GLN A 406 17.97 -37.92 13.05
N ALA A 407 16.97 -38.13 13.90
CA ALA A 407 15.83 -37.20 14.06
C ALA A 407 16.30 -35.77 14.37
N ARG A 408 17.26 -35.62 15.30
CA ARG A 408 17.82 -34.31 15.65
C ARG A 408 18.57 -33.66 14.48
N GLN A 409 19.34 -34.41 13.70
CA GLN A 409 20.06 -33.91 12.54
C GLN A 409 19.10 -33.48 11.43
N ILE A 410 18.08 -34.27 11.13
CA ILE A 410 17.04 -33.93 10.16
C ILE A 410 16.26 -32.67 10.62
N ALA A 411 15.88 -32.60 11.90
CA ALA A 411 15.19 -31.43 12.43
C ALA A 411 16.02 -30.15 12.30
N MET A 412 17.34 -30.20 12.58
CA MET A 412 18.25 -29.06 12.40
C MET A 412 18.39 -28.67 10.92
N TYR A 413 18.46 -29.64 10.02
CA TYR A 413 18.56 -29.41 8.57
C TYR A 413 17.28 -28.74 8.04
N LEU A 414 16.12 -29.28 8.39
CA LEU A 414 14.84 -28.72 7.99
C LEU A 414 14.61 -27.32 8.59
N ALA A 415 14.95 -27.11 9.86
CA ALA A 415 14.85 -25.80 10.49
C ALA A 415 15.73 -24.74 9.78
N LYS A 416 16.91 -25.12 9.31
CA LYS A 416 17.79 -24.22 8.56
C LYS A 416 17.26 -23.87 7.17
N ASN A 417 16.55 -24.81 6.50
CA ASN A 417 16.06 -24.64 5.14
C ASN A 417 14.66 -24.00 5.08
N HIS A 418 13.86 -24.16 6.14
CA HIS A 418 12.45 -23.71 6.15
C HIS A 418 12.17 -22.59 7.16
N THR A 419 13.19 -22.08 7.88
CA THR A 419 13.03 -20.95 8.81
C THR A 419 14.17 -19.95 8.68
N ASP A 420 13.90 -18.67 8.99
CA ASP A 420 14.90 -17.58 8.99
C ASP A 420 15.74 -17.53 10.27
N PHE A 421 15.72 -18.58 11.11
CA PHE A 421 16.45 -18.58 12.34
C PHE A 421 17.97 -18.81 12.14
N SER A 422 18.76 -18.05 12.89
CA SER A 422 20.20 -18.27 12.91
C SER A 422 20.54 -19.66 13.47
N THR A 423 21.66 -20.25 13.01
CA THR A 423 22.12 -21.57 13.46
C THR A 423 22.31 -21.65 14.98
N SER A 424 22.69 -20.54 15.62
CA SER A 424 22.78 -20.45 17.09
C SER A 424 21.40 -20.55 17.76
N LYS A 425 20.36 -19.95 17.16
CA LYS A 425 18.99 -20.02 17.65
C LYS A 425 18.41 -21.42 17.44
N ILE A 426 18.60 -22.02 16.27
CA ILE A 426 18.21 -23.40 15.96
C ILE A 426 18.83 -24.40 16.95
N GLY A 427 20.12 -24.27 17.24
CA GLY A 427 20.80 -25.13 18.20
C GLY A 427 20.23 -25.06 19.62
N LYS A 428 19.86 -23.85 20.09
CA LYS A 428 19.19 -23.66 21.37
C LYS A 428 17.83 -24.35 21.44
N PHE A 429 17.05 -24.27 20.38
CA PHE A 429 15.72 -24.89 20.31
C PHE A 429 15.80 -26.41 20.12
N ILE A 430 16.80 -26.94 19.41
CA ILE A 430 16.92 -28.38 19.09
C ILE A 430 18.05 -29.01 19.91
N GLY A 431 17.76 -29.37 21.16
CA GLY A 431 18.65 -30.12 22.03
C GLY A 431 19.75 -29.30 22.69
N ASN A 432 19.59 -27.96 22.80
CA ASN A 432 20.54 -27.04 23.42
C ASN A 432 22.00 -27.26 22.93
N LYS A 433 22.18 -27.19 21.60
CA LYS A 433 23.46 -27.40 20.90
C LYS A 433 24.03 -26.06 20.41
N ASP A 434 25.35 -26.05 20.20
CA ASP A 434 26.03 -24.89 19.61
C ASP A 434 25.84 -24.81 18.09
N HIS A 435 26.22 -23.69 17.52
CA HIS A 435 26.08 -23.42 16.08
C HIS A 435 26.95 -24.40 15.23
N ALA A 436 28.10 -24.85 15.74
CA ALA A 436 28.98 -25.77 15.03
C ALA A 436 28.31 -27.15 14.89
N THR A 437 27.59 -27.59 15.92
CA THR A 437 26.83 -28.86 15.90
C THR A 437 25.69 -28.77 14.84
N VAL A 438 25.00 -27.63 14.72
CA VAL A 438 23.95 -27.45 13.70
C VAL A 438 24.55 -27.47 12.30
N LEU A 439 25.64 -26.76 12.07
CA LEU A 439 26.33 -26.77 10.77
C LEU A 439 26.82 -28.18 10.38
N HIS A 440 27.38 -28.91 11.34
CA HIS A 440 27.80 -30.30 11.12
C HIS A 440 26.62 -31.22 10.79
N ALA A 441 25.49 -31.08 11.52
CA ALA A 441 24.27 -31.84 11.25
C ALA A 441 23.76 -31.57 9.83
N CYS A 442 23.68 -30.30 9.42
CA CYS A 442 23.27 -29.92 8.06
C CYS A 442 24.19 -30.52 6.98
N LYS A 443 25.52 -30.48 7.20
CA LYS A 443 26.48 -31.08 6.27
C LYS A 443 26.32 -32.59 6.17
N THR A 444 26.14 -33.28 7.30
CA THR A 444 25.93 -34.73 7.36
C THR A 444 24.65 -35.13 6.61
N VAL A 445 23.52 -34.48 6.89
CA VAL A 445 22.23 -34.76 6.21
C VAL A 445 22.36 -34.51 4.71
N LYS A 446 22.97 -33.39 4.31
CA LYS A 446 23.16 -33.07 2.88
C LYS A 446 24.02 -34.14 2.17
N GLY A 447 25.10 -34.57 2.78
CA GLY A 447 25.93 -35.63 2.23
C GLY A 447 25.22 -37.00 2.14
N GLN A 448 24.34 -37.31 3.09
CA GLN A 448 23.52 -38.53 3.04
C GLN A 448 22.45 -38.47 1.97
N LEU A 449 21.83 -37.31 1.76
CA LEU A 449 20.83 -37.09 0.68
C LEU A 449 21.40 -37.33 -0.72
N GLU A 450 22.70 -37.07 -0.91
CA GLU A 450 23.40 -37.28 -2.20
C GLU A 450 23.74 -38.75 -2.46
N VAL A 451 23.95 -39.58 -1.40
CA VAL A 451 24.46 -40.92 -1.52
C VAL A 451 23.40 -41.98 -1.27
N ASP A 452 22.47 -41.76 -0.35
CA ASP A 452 21.46 -42.73 0.09
C ASP A 452 20.05 -42.36 -0.40
N LYS A 453 19.56 -43.11 -1.40
CA LYS A 453 18.21 -42.91 -1.97
C LYS A 453 17.10 -43.21 -0.95
N SER A 454 17.32 -44.15 -0.01
CA SER A 454 16.31 -44.47 1.01
C SER A 454 16.18 -43.33 2.01
N PHE A 455 17.31 -42.78 2.46
CA PHE A 455 17.33 -41.60 3.32
C PHE A 455 16.77 -40.36 2.65
N SER A 456 17.02 -40.16 1.34
CA SER A 456 16.44 -39.10 0.57
C SER A 456 14.91 -39.19 0.50
N ALA A 457 14.34 -40.37 0.27
CA ALA A 457 12.91 -40.61 0.28
C ALA A 457 12.29 -40.33 1.66
N GLU A 458 12.95 -40.74 2.75
CA GLU A 458 12.53 -40.50 4.13
C GLU A 458 12.45 -38.98 4.44
N VAL A 459 13.48 -38.22 4.07
CA VAL A 459 13.47 -36.74 4.30
C VAL A 459 12.41 -36.06 3.43
N GLN A 460 12.21 -36.48 2.17
CA GLN A 460 11.17 -35.95 1.30
C GLN A 460 9.76 -36.25 1.84
N GLU A 461 9.55 -37.42 2.44
CA GLU A 461 8.29 -37.74 3.10
C GLU A 461 8.02 -36.78 4.27
N ILE A 462 9.02 -36.55 5.13
CA ILE A 462 8.94 -35.59 6.24
C ILE A 462 8.64 -34.17 5.72
N GLU A 463 9.30 -33.72 4.66
CA GLU A 463 9.02 -32.42 4.02
C GLU A 463 7.59 -32.35 3.45
N SER A 464 7.11 -33.44 2.85
CA SER A 464 5.75 -33.50 2.35
C SER A 464 4.69 -33.41 3.45
N LEU A 465 4.95 -34.03 4.60
CA LEU A 465 4.10 -33.96 5.79
C LEU A 465 4.10 -32.55 6.41
N LEU A 466 5.23 -31.84 6.37
CA LEU A 466 5.32 -30.44 6.78
C LEU A 466 4.47 -29.54 5.87
N LYS A 467 4.50 -29.75 4.56
CA LYS A 467 3.72 -29.00 3.57
C LYS A 467 2.21 -29.30 3.63
N LYS A 468 1.79 -30.52 3.96
CA LYS A 468 0.37 -30.89 4.07
C LYS A 468 -0.31 -30.39 5.34
N ARG A 469 0.44 -29.92 6.32
CA ARG A 469 -0.07 -29.44 7.61
C ARG A 469 -0.28 -27.91 7.63
N ASN A 470 0.20 -27.24 6.61
CA ASN A 470 -0.06 -25.84 6.31
C ASN A 470 -1.18 -25.73 5.26
#